data_a62d423eb1e244028cf81d0a1225fd28
#
_entry.id   a62d423eb1e244028cf81d0a1225fd28
#
_cell.length_a   1.000
_cell.length_b   1.000
_cell.length_c   1.000
_cell.angle_alpha   90.00
_cell.angle_beta   90.00
_cell.angle_gamma   90.00
#
_symmetry.space_group_name_H-M   'P 1'
#
loop_
_entity.id
_entity.type
_entity.pdbx_description
1 polymer ?
#
loop_
_entity_poly.entity_id
_entity_poly.type
_entity_poly.pdbx_seq_one_letter_code
_entity_poly.pdbx_strand_id
1 'polypeptide(L)'
;MNVKHIFEELKSLLDALNIPYEVDTEIVRGLDYYTKTVFEFVNEDGFTLCGGGRYDNLVHEIDGKVSMPSVGFGMGVERILYFLEEEKVDLPCTRDIDLYVGILGQEAKAKAYQIVVDLRDQGFVVETDYLGRSVKAQMKYANKLNAKNTIIIGDDELAKNEGNVKNMETREVTTISLDKIAD
;
A
#
# COMPACT_ATOMS: atom_id res chain seq x y z
N MET A 1 19.31 -3.67 -10.28
CA MET A 1 18.35 -4.72 -9.85
C MET A 1 17.70 -5.30 -11.11
N ASN A 2 17.64 -6.62 -11.23
CA ASN A 2 17.09 -7.28 -12.44
C ASN A 2 15.55 -7.09 -12.46
N VAL A 3 14.99 -6.69 -13.60
CA VAL A 3 13.53 -6.48 -13.81
C VAL A 3 12.73 -7.72 -13.41
N LYS A 4 13.22 -8.90 -13.76
CA LYS A 4 12.60 -10.17 -13.39
C LYS A 4 12.49 -10.35 -11.87
N HIS A 5 13.51 -9.97 -11.12
CA HIS A 5 13.48 -10.06 -9.65
C HIS A 5 12.44 -9.13 -9.03
N ILE A 6 12.35 -7.88 -9.54
CA ILE A 6 11.33 -6.91 -9.08
C ILE A 6 9.92 -7.44 -9.34
N PHE A 7 9.70 -8.06 -10.49
CA PHE A 7 8.39 -8.59 -10.84
C PHE A 7 8.01 -9.82 -9.98
N GLU A 8 8.97 -10.69 -9.67
CA GLU A 8 8.72 -11.82 -8.76
C GLU A 8 8.47 -11.34 -7.31
N GLU A 9 9.19 -10.32 -6.84
CA GLU A 9 8.93 -9.70 -5.52
C GLU A 9 7.51 -9.11 -5.46
N LEU A 10 7.07 -8.40 -6.49
CA LEU A 10 5.71 -7.86 -6.58
C LEU A 10 4.65 -8.98 -6.50
N LYS A 11 4.81 -10.05 -7.27
CA LYS A 11 3.88 -11.19 -7.25
C LYS A 11 3.83 -11.83 -5.87
N SER A 12 4.99 -12.03 -5.24
CA SER A 12 5.07 -12.59 -3.88
C SER A 12 4.32 -11.74 -2.85
N LEU A 13 4.35 -10.41 -2.99
CA LEU A 13 3.59 -9.51 -2.13
C LEU A 13 2.09 -9.59 -2.40
N LEU A 14 1.67 -9.63 -3.66
CA LEU A 14 0.27 -9.79 -4.03
C LEU A 14 -0.29 -11.12 -3.50
N ASP A 15 0.47 -12.21 -3.64
CA ASP A 15 0.13 -13.52 -3.11
C ASP A 15 -0.02 -13.49 -1.59
N ALA A 16 0.93 -12.85 -0.88
CA ALA A 16 0.89 -12.71 0.58
C ALA A 16 -0.31 -11.89 1.08
N LEU A 17 -0.80 -10.95 0.26
CA LEU A 17 -1.95 -10.11 0.55
C LEU A 17 -3.27 -10.72 0.05
N ASN A 18 -3.25 -11.90 -0.55
CA ASN A 18 -4.40 -12.54 -1.21
C ASN A 18 -5.08 -11.63 -2.26
N ILE A 19 -4.33 -10.74 -2.89
CA ILE A 19 -4.83 -9.89 -3.97
C ILE A 19 -4.80 -10.69 -5.26
N PRO A 20 -5.96 -10.99 -5.87
CA PRO A 20 -5.99 -11.73 -7.12
C PRO A 20 -5.39 -10.89 -8.25
N TYR A 21 -4.58 -11.51 -9.07
CA TYR A 21 -4.01 -10.88 -10.26
C TYR A 21 -3.86 -11.89 -11.40
N GLU A 22 -3.85 -11.38 -12.59
CA GLU A 22 -3.51 -12.12 -13.79
C GLU A 22 -2.25 -11.53 -14.46
N VAL A 23 -1.35 -12.37 -14.91
CA VAL A 23 -0.18 -11.93 -15.65
C VAL A 23 -0.52 -11.94 -17.14
N ASP A 24 -0.78 -10.76 -17.65
CA ASP A 24 -1.03 -10.55 -19.06
C ASP A 24 0.21 -9.96 -19.75
N THR A 25 0.76 -10.70 -20.71
CA THR A 25 1.93 -10.28 -21.49
C THR A 25 1.56 -9.43 -22.70
N GLU A 26 0.28 -9.25 -22.97
CA GLU A 26 -0.24 -8.51 -24.13
C GLU A 26 -0.72 -7.09 -23.74
N ILE A 27 -0.66 -6.73 -22.46
CA ILE A 27 -1.00 -5.36 -22.03
C ILE A 27 -0.17 -4.34 -22.79
N VAL A 28 -0.84 -3.48 -23.54
CA VAL A 28 -0.24 -2.33 -24.21
C VAL A 28 -0.82 -1.06 -23.63
N ARG A 29 0.05 -0.25 -23.02
CA ARG A 29 -0.31 1.10 -22.57
C ARG A 29 0.02 2.12 -23.66
N GLY A 30 -0.86 3.09 -23.86
CA GLY A 30 -0.73 4.10 -24.92
C GLY A 30 0.42 5.11 -24.74
N LEU A 31 1.28 4.93 -23.74
CA LEU A 31 2.39 5.81 -23.40
C LEU A 31 3.67 4.97 -23.32
N ASP A 32 4.73 5.42 -23.97
CA ASP A 32 5.99 4.71 -24.17
C ASP A 32 7.05 4.94 -23.09
N TYR A 33 6.74 5.76 -22.07
CA TYR A 33 7.65 6.06 -20.96
C TYR A 33 7.74 4.97 -19.88
N TYR A 34 6.90 3.95 -19.93
CA TYR A 34 6.97 2.86 -18.96
C TYR A 34 8.23 2.02 -19.14
N THR A 35 8.86 1.65 -18.02
CA THR A 35 10.17 0.98 -18.04
C THR A 35 10.18 -0.43 -17.49
N LYS A 36 9.20 -0.81 -16.68
CA LYS A 36 9.15 -2.09 -15.98
C LYS A 36 7.71 -2.59 -15.88
N THR A 37 7.20 -2.75 -14.67
CA THR A 37 5.84 -3.23 -14.44
C THR A 37 4.82 -2.21 -14.91
N VAL A 38 3.85 -2.69 -15.66
CA VAL A 38 2.61 -2.00 -15.98
C VAL A 38 1.44 -2.78 -15.41
N PHE A 39 0.34 -2.10 -15.11
CA PHE A 39 -0.84 -2.72 -14.51
C PHE A 39 -2.13 -2.04 -14.94
N GLU A 40 -3.21 -2.80 -14.89
CA GLU A 40 -4.57 -2.32 -15.03
C GLU A 40 -5.46 -2.91 -13.94
N PHE A 41 -6.42 -2.12 -13.48
CA PHE A 41 -7.56 -2.60 -12.70
C PHE A 41 -8.76 -2.67 -13.62
N VAL A 42 -9.27 -3.87 -13.79
CA VAL A 42 -10.37 -4.17 -14.69
C VAL A 42 -11.51 -4.74 -13.87
N ASN A 43 -12.73 -4.26 -14.09
CA ASN A 43 -13.90 -4.85 -13.44
C ASN A 43 -14.33 -6.18 -14.10
N GLU A 44 -15.31 -6.86 -13.53
CA GLU A 44 -15.81 -8.15 -14.03
C GLU A 44 -16.35 -8.07 -15.47
N ASP A 45 -16.83 -6.91 -15.90
CA ASP A 45 -17.32 -6.65 -17.27
C ASP A 45 -16.20 -6.36 -18.27
N GLY A 46 -14.93 -6.34 -17.85
CA GLY A 46 -13.79 -6.06 -18.70
C GLY A 46 -13.48 -4.58 -18.92
N PHE A 47 -14.06 -3.66 -18.14
CA PHE A 47 -13.75 -2.23 -18.22
C PHE A 47 -12.55 -1.86 -17.39
N THR A 48 -11.53 -1.27 -18.01
CA THR A 48 -10.38 -0.71 -17.30
C THR A 48 -10.81 0.53 -16.51
N LEU A 49 -10.72 0.46 -15.20
CA LEU A 49 -11.05 1.55 -14.26
C LEU A 49 -9.83 2.43 -14.01
N CYS A 50 -8.67 1.80 -13.89
CA CYS A 50 -7.40 2.44 -13.58
C CYS A 50 -6.28 1.71 -14.31
N GLY A 51 -5.27 2.43 -14.72
CA GLY A 51 -4.08 1.80 -15.28
C GLY A 51 -2.85 2.66 -15.14
N GLY A 52 -1.72 2.02 -14.95
CA GLY A 52 -0.47 2.69 -14.68
C GLY A 52 0.75 1.81 -14.84
N GLY A 53 1.84 2.27 -14.27
CA GLY A 53 3.08 1.52 -14.31
C GLY A 53 4.27 2.31 -13.77
N ARG A 54 5.41 1.68 -13.83
CA ARG A 54 6.67 2.25 -13.42
C ARG A 54 7.34 3.00 -14.57
N TYR A 55 7.90 4.17 -14.28
CA TYR A 55 8.61 5.00 -15.25
C TYR A 55 9.87 5.64 -14.62
N ASP A 56 10.98 4.93 -14.73
CA ASP A 56 12.22 5.32 -14.04
C ASP A 56 12.97 6.46 -14.74
N ASN A 57 12.71 6.69 -16.02
CA ASN A 57 13.46 7.64 -16.85
C ASN A 57 12.74 8.99 -17.04
N LEU A 58 11.41 9.01 -16.87
CA LEU A 58 10.60 10.16 -17.24
C LEU A 58 11.01 11.46 -16.55
N VAL A 59 11.35 11.39 -15.25
CA VAL A 59 11.81 12.59 -14.51
C VAL A 59 13.10 13.15 -15.11
N HIS A 60 14.05 12.28 -15.48
CA HIS A 60 15.29 12.68 -16.13
C HIS A 60 15.06 13.25 -17.54
N GLU A 61 14.15 12.69 -18.29
CA GLU A 61 13.81 13.17 -19.64
C GLU A 61 13.20 14.57 -19.62
N ILE A 62 12.45 14.90 -18.57
CA ILE A 62 11.82 16.22 -18.41
C ILE A 62 12.80 17.26 -17.82
N ASP A 63 13.53 16.90 -16.76
CA ASP A 63 14.38 17.85 -16.01
C ASP A 63 15.83 17.88 -16.52
N GLY A 64 16.31 16.78 -17.10
CA GLY A 64 17.67 16.61 -17.60
C GLY A 64 18.77 16.50 -16.53
N LYS A 65 18.44 16.63 -15.25
CA LYS A 65 19.40 16.67 -14.14
C LYS A 65 19.11 15.63 -13.05
N VAL A 66 17.85 15.38 -12.77
CA VAL A 66 17.41 14.49 -11.69
C VAL A 66 17.03 13.15 -12.28
N SER A 67 17.60 12.06 -11.76
CA SER A 67 17.13 10.70 -12.04
C SER A 67 16.38 10.17 -10.83
N MET A 68 15.08 9.94 -10.97
CA MET A 68 14.24 9.48 -9.89
C MET A 68 13.25 8.43 -10.41
N PRO A 69 13.37 7.17 -9.95
CA PRO A 69 12.39 6.15 -10.32
C PRO A 69 11.01 6.52 -9.75
N SER A 70 10.01 6.37 -10.59
CA SER A 70 8.65 6.78 -10.27
C SER A 70 7.65 5.74 -10.71
N VAL A 71 6.49 5.73 -10.06
CA VAL A 71 5.32 4.94 -10.41
C VAL A 71 4.10 5.85 -10.34
N GLY A 72 3.17 5.64 -11.24
CA GLY A 72 1.93 6.39 -11.24
C GLY A 72 0.85 5.68 -12.03
N PHE A 73 -0.34 6.21 -11.94
CA PHE A 73 -1.50 5.69 -12.63
C PHE A 73 -2.46 6.83 -13.01
N GLY A 74 -3.31 6.55 -13.99
CA GLY A 74 -4.48 7.35 -14.30
C GLY A 74 -5.75 6.54 -14.05
N MET A 75 -6.78 7.17 -13.50
CA MET A 75 -8.08 6.55 -13.32
C MET A 75 -9.19 7.45 -13.90
N GLY A 76 -10.22 6.81 -14.42
CA GLY A 76 -11.42 7.50 -14.86
C GLY A 76 -12.35 7.74 -13.68
N VAL A 77 -12.30 8.93 -13.07
CA VAL A 77 -13.10 9.26 -11.88
C VAL A 77 -14.59 9.09 -12.16
N GLU A 78 -15.08 9.60 -13.28
CA GLU A 78 -16.47 9.46 -13.67
C GLU A 78 -16.88 8.00 -13.87
N ARG A 79 -15.98 7.19 -14.41
CA ARG A 79 -16.22 5.75 -14.60
C ARG A 79 -16.30 5.02 -13.27
N ILE A 80 -15.40 5.35 -12.34
CA ILE A 80 -15.43 4.79 -10.97
C ILE A 80 -16.72 5.20 -10.25
N LEU A 81 -17.08 6.48 -10.29
CA LEU A 81 -18.33 6.95 -9.69
C LEU A 81 -19.56 6.26 -10.29
N TYR A 82 -19.58 6.06 -11.61
CA TYR A 82 -20.65 5.32 -12.29
C TYR A 82 -20.80 3.90 -11.75
N PHE A 83 -19.69 3.14 -11.64
CA PHE A 83 -19.75 1.77 -11.11
C PHE A 83 -20.06 1.73 -9.62
N LEU A 84 -19.55 2.66 -8.80
CA LEU A 84 -19.92 2.76 -7.38
C LEU A 84 -21.41 3.02 -7.18
N GLU A 85 -22.04 3.82 -8.05
CA GLU A 85 -23.48 4.08 -8.05
C GLU A 85 -24.28 2.83 -8.48
N GLU A 86 -23.87 2.14 -9.56
CA GLU A 86 -24.50 0.90 -10.00
C GLU A 86 -24.44 -0.20 -8.94
N GLU A 87 -23.30 -0.35 -8.27
CA GLU A 87 -23.08 -1.32 -7.19
C GLU A 87 -23.64 -0.86 -5.82
N LYS A 88 -24.20 0.36 -5.74
CA LYS A 88 -24.77 0.96 -4.52
C LYS A 88 -23.78 0.97 -3.34
N VAL A 89 -22.50 1.21 -3.61
CA VAL A 89 -21.46 1.27 -2.59
C VAL A 89 -21.61 2.54 -1.76
N ASP A 90 -21.76 2.39 -0.45
CA ASP A 90 -21.72 3.52 0.48
C ASP A 90 -20.27 3.90 0.78
N LEU A 91 -19.93 5.18 0.55
CA LEU A 91 -18.57 5.68 0.73
C LEU A 91 -18.44 6.39 2.09
N PRO A 92 -17.80 5.78 3.09
CA PRO A 92 -17.58 6.45 4.37
C PRO A 92 -16.64 7.66 4.18
N CYS A 93 -17.07 8.83 4.62
CA CYS A 93 -16.28 10.06 4.58
C CYS A 93 -15.54 10.26 5.92
N THR A 94 -14.57 9.41 6.24
CA THR A 94 -13.72 9.59 7.42
C THR A 94 -12.32 10.05 7.00
N ARG A 95 -11.72 10.96 7.79
CA ARG A 95 -10.37 11.48 7.55
C ARG A 95 -9.37 11.15 8.66
N ASP A 96 -9.85 10.63 9.78
CA ASP A 96 -8.99 10.29 10.92
C ASP A 96 -8.31 8.95 10.69
N ILE A 97 -7.01 8.89 10.92
CA ILE A 97 -6.26 7.65 10.85
C ILE A 97 -6.41 6.91 12.18
N ASP A 98 -7.01 5.74 12.15
CA ASP A 98 -7.23 4.92 13.34
C ASP A 98 -5.94 4.24 13.79
N LEU A 99 -5.13 3.74 12.84
CA LEU A 99 -3.87 3.08 13.11
C LEU A 99 -2.81 3.43 12.07
N TYR A 100 -1.61 3.73 12.53
CA TYR A 100 -0.40 3.76 11.72
C TYR A 100 0.44 2.52 11.98
N VAL A 101 0.66 1.71 10.95
CA VAL A 101 1.48 0.50 11.00
C VAL A 101 2.88 0.83 10.49
N GLY A 102 3.84 0.98 11.38
CA GLY A 102 5.24 1.17 11.03
C GLY A 102 5.95 -0.17 10.78
N ILE A 103 6.95 -0.13 9.89
CA ILE A 103 7.68 -1.32 9.44
C ILE A 103 9.17 -1.13 9.74
N LEU A 104 9.79 -2.15 10.33
CA LEU A 104 11.23 -2.20 10.58
C LEU A 104 11.81 -3.50 10.03
N GLY A 105 12.61 -3.38 8.99
CA GLY A 105 13.20 -4.53 8.29
C GLY A 105 12.38 -5.03 7.10
N GLN A 106 13.00 -5.89 6.30
CA GLN A 106 12.40 -6.41 5.07
C GLN A 106 11.41 -7.55 5.38
N GLU A 107 11.75 -8.39 6.37
CA GLU A 107 10.96 -9.56 6.76
C GLU A 107 9.58 -9.18 7.30
N ALA A 108 9.48 -8.02 7.96
CA ALA A 108 8.23 -7.53 8.53
C ALA A 108 7.22 -7.00 7.50
N LYS A 109 7.64 -6.71 6.27
CA LYS A 109 6.79 -6.06 5.26
C LYS A 109 5.52 -6.85 4.93
N ALA A 110 5.65 -8.13 4.65
CA ALA A 110 4.52 -8.95 4.23
C ALA A 110 3.45 -8.99 5.32
N LYS A 111 3.84 -9.24 6.59
CA LYS A 111 2.91 -9.29 7.72
C LYS A 111 2.29 -7.92 8.01
N ALA A 112 3.08 -6.85 7.94
CA ALA A 112 2.59 -5.49 8.14
C ALA A 112 1.56 -5.10 7.07
N TYR A 113 1.83 -5.40 5.80
CA TYR A 113 0.88 -5.13 4.72
C TYR A 113 -0.38 -5.98 4.83
N GLN A 114 -0.27 -7.25 5.24
CA GLN A 114 -1.43 -8.09 5.52
C GLN A 114 -2.33 -7.45 6.57
N ILE A 115 -1.77 -7.02 7.70
CA ILE A 115 -2.51 -6.34 8.77
C ILE A 115 -3.19 -5.07 8.26
N VAL A 116 -2.50 -4.29 7.43
CA VAL A 116 -3.07 -3.07 6.83
C VAL A 116 -4.27 -3.39 5.95
N VAL A 117 -4.19 -4.44 5.12
CA VAL A 117 -5.29 -4.86 4.25
C VAL A 117 -6.45 -5.36 5.09
N ASP A 118 -6.21 -6.29 6.02
CA ASP A 118 -7.24 -6.89 6.87
C ASP A 118 -8.04 -5.83 7.66
N LEU A 119 -7.35 -4.82 8.19
CA LEU A 119 -7.99 -3.72 8.91
C LEU A 119 -8.78 -2.79 7.98
N ARG A 120 -8.25 -2.51 6.79
CA ARG A 120 -8.95 -1.69 5.79
C ARG A 120 -10.22 -2.38 5.30
N ASP A 121 -10.20 -3.68 5.13
CA ASP A 121 -11.36 -4.48 4.73
C ASP A 121 -12.46 -4.45 5.81
N GLN A 122 -12.10 -4.21 7.06
CA GLN A 122 -13.04 -3.99 8.17
C GLN A 122 -13.50 -2.53 8.31
N GLY A 123 -13.05 -1.63 7.45
CA GLY A 123 -13.45 -0.22 7.43
C GLY A 123 -12.59 0.71 8.28
N PHE A 124 -11.49 0.23 8.86
CA PHE A 124 -10.54 1.10 9.56
C PHE A 124 -9.72 1.94 8.59
N VAL A 125 -9.43 3.17 8.97
CA VAL A 125 -8.52 4.05 8.23
C VAL A 125 -7.09 3.79 8.70
N VAL A 126 -6.33 3.04 7.90
CA VAL A 126 -4.98 2.59 8.27
C VAL A 126 -3.94 3.12 7.29
N GLU A 127 -2.82 3.62 7.83
CA GLU A 127 -1.68 4.08 7.05
C GLU A 127 -0.41 3.34 7.46
N THR A 128 0.57 3.27 6.54
CA THR A 128 1.83 2.56 6.76
C THR A 128 3.02 3.23 6.08
N ASP A 129 4.23 2.73 6.34
CA ASP A 129 5.45 3.23 5.69
C ASP A 129 5.76 2.46 4.41
N TYR A 130 5.74 3.16 3.27
CA TYR A 130 6.10 2.63 1.96
C TYR A 130 7.55 2.96 1.55
N LEU A 131 8.24 3.83 2.31
CA LEU A 131 9.54 4.38 1.92
C LEU A 131 10.73 3.75 2.66
N GLY A 132 10.49 2.83 3.60
CA GLY A 132 11.55 2.23 4.40
C GLY A 132 12.24 3.24 5.33
N ARG A 133 11.48 4.18 5.89
CA ARG A 133 12.00 5.21 6.78
C ARG A 133 12.46 4.61 8.11
N SER A 134 13.36 5.31 8.80
CA SER A 134 13.71 4.94 10.19
C SER A 134 12.47 5.02 11.10
N VAL A 135 12.42 4.22 12.17
CA VAL A 135 11.32 4.23 13.16
C VAL A 135 11.01 5.64 13.65
N LYS A 136 12.05 6.43 13.94
CA LYS A 136 11.89 7.83 14.37
C LYS A 136 11.15 8.68 13.33
N ALA A 137 11.47 8.51 12.05
CA ALA A 137 10.83 9.24 10.96
C ALA A 137 9.38 8.77 10.75
N GLN A 138 9.12 7.48 10.86
CA GLN A 138 7.78 6.89 10.80
C GLN A 138 6.90 7.43 11.93
N MET A 139 7.36 7.44 13.18
CA MET A 139 6.62 7.98 14.32
C MET A 139 6.32 9.48 14.17
N LYS A 140 7.30 10.26 13.63
CA LYS A 140 7.06 11.67 13.32
C LYS A 140 5.98 11.85 12.25
N TYR A 141 5.96 10.97 11.27
CA TYR A 141 4.98 10.99 10.19
C TYR A 141 3.58 10.59 10.69
N ALA A 142 3.47 9.52 11.50
CA ALA A 142 2.23 9.12 12.15
C ALA A 142 1.61 10.27 12.97
N ASN A 143 2.45 10.98 13.73
CA ASN A 143 2.01 12.16 14.47
C ASN A 143 1.54 13.32 13.56
N LYS A 144 2.22 13.55 12.43
CA LYS A 144 1.82 14.55 11.44
C LYS A 144 0.46 14.23 10.80
N LEU A 145 0.15 12.94 10.65
CA LEU A 145 -1.11 12.45 10.12
C LEU A 145 -2.23 12.40 11.17
N ASN A 146 -1.95 12.78 12.41
CA ASN A 146 -2.87 12.67 13.55
C ASN A 146 -3.42 11.24 13.74
N ALA A 147 -2.58 10.23 13.54
CA ALA A 147 -2.96 8.85 13.79
C ALA A 147 -3.33 8.66 15.27
N LYS A 148 -4.49 8.06 15.54
CA LYS A 148 -4.96 7.79 16.92
C LYS A 148 -4.06 6.77 17.63
N ASN A 149 -3.66 5.73 16.89
CA ASN A 149 -2.83 4.65 17.40
C ASN A 149 -1.65 4.38 16.46
N THR A 150 -0.59 3.81 16.99
CA THR A 150 0.59 3.36 16.22
C THR A 150 1.05 1.99 16.69
N ILE A 151 1.54 1.19 15.76
CA ILE A 151 2.27 -0.06 16.01
C ILE A 151 3.51 -0.08 15.14
N ILE A 152 4.63 -0.60 15.62
CA ILE A 152 5.82 -0.88 14.82
C ILE A 152 5.98 -2.39 14.77
N ILE A 153 6.13 -2.92 13.56
CA ILE A 153 6.35 -4.35 13.31
C ILE A 153 7.76 -4.52 12.76
N GLY A 154 8.57 -5.26 13.48
CA GLY A 154 9.93 -5.63 13.12
C GLY A 154 10.16 -7.11 13.37
N ASP A 155 11.43 -7.55 13.26
CA ASP A 155 11.80 -8.96 13.40
C ASP A 155 11.46 -9.50 14.81
N ASP A 156 11.59 -8.68 15.85
CA ASP A 156 11.26 -9.06 17.23
C ASP A 156 9.75 -9.30 17.41
N GLU A 157 8.92 -8.43 16.85
CA GLU A 157 7.45 -8.56 16.86
C GLU A 157 7.00 -9.78 16.08
N LEU A 158 7.63 -10.04 14.92
CA LEU A 158 7.36 -11.25 14.13
C LEU A 158 7.72 -12.51 14.90
N ALA A 159 8.90 -12.56 15.53
CA ALA A 159 9.37 -13.73 16.26
C ALA A 159 8.48 -14.09 17.46
N LYS A 160 7.88 -13.08 18.08
CA LYS A 160 6.96 -13.24 19.23
C LYS A 160 5.50 -13.37 18.81
N ASN A 161 5.18 -13.03 17.58
CA ASN A 161 3.81 -12.83 17.08
C ASN A 161 3.01 -11.86 17.95
N GLU A 162 3.67 -10.84 18.48
CA GLU A 162 3.08 -9.82 19.35
C GLU A 162 3.55 -8.43 18.93
N GLY A 163 2.69 -7.44 19.09
CA GLY A 163 3.01 -6.05 18.83
C GLY A 163 2.46 -5.12 19.89
N ASN A 164 3.11 -3.98 20.05
CA ASN A 164 2.73 -2.94 21.01
C ASN A 164 1.97 -1.83 20.29
N VAL A 165 0.65 -1.79 20.45
CA VAL A 165 -0.19 -0.70 20.01
C VAL A 165 -0.11 0.43 21.01
N LYS A 166 0.34 1.58 20.55
CA LYS A 166 0.44 2.79 21.35
C LYS A 166 -0.66 3.77 20.98
N ASN A 167 -1.46 4.17 21.93
CA ASN A 167 -2.37 5.29 21.80
C ASN A 167 -1.56 6.61 21.78
N MET A 168 -1.77 7.43 20.77
CA MET A 168 -0.95 8.63 20.54
C MET A 168 -1.36 9.80 21.44
N GLU A 169 -2.58 9.81 21.95
CA GLU A 169 -3.11 10.81 22.87
C GLU A 169 -2.74 10.48 24.33
N THR A 170 -3.19 9.30 24.83
CA THR A 170 -2.98 8.88 26.22
C THR A 170 -1.58 8.36 26.49
N ARG A 171 -0.86 7.95 25.42
CA ARG A 171 0.45 7.27 25.46
C ARG A 171 0.43 5.88 26.09
N GLU A 172 -0.74 5.36 26.38
CA GLU A 172 -0.90 3.97 26.83
C GLU A 172 -0.43 3.00 25.76
N VAL A 173 0.14 1.90 26.21
CA VAL A 173 0.64 0.83 25.33
C VAL A 173 -0.06 -0.46 25.70
N THR A 174 -0.65 -1.10 24.71
CA THR A 174 -1.29 -2.41 24.84
C THR A 174 -0.58 -3.41 23.96
N THR A 175 -0.17 -4.54 24.52
CA THR A 175 0.40 -5.64 23.74
C THR A 175 -0.71 -6.52 23.20
N ILE A 176 -0.68 -6.78 21.90
CA ILE A 176 -1.67 -7.62 21.21
C ILE A 176 -0.96 -8.65 20.32
N SER A 177 -1.62 -9.76 20.06
CA SER A 177 -1.15 -10.72 19.04
C SER A 177 -1.34 -10.13 17.64
N LEU A 178 -0.31 -10.29 16.78
CA LEU A 178 -0.37 -9.82 15.40
C LEU A 178 -1.44 -10.55 14.56
N ASP A 179 -1.85 -11.75 14.98
CA ASP A 179 -2.91 -12.51 14.30
C ASP A 179 -4.31 -12.09 14.75
N LYS A 180 -4.40 -11.30 15.81
CA LYS A 180 -5.69 -10.82 16.39
C LYS A 180 -5.83 -9.30 16.36
N ILE A 181 -4.96 -8.61 15.64
CA ILE A 181 -5.01 -7.14 15.57
C ILE A 181 -6.26 -6.65 14.83
N ALA A 182 -6.83 -7.52 14.02
CA ALA A 182 -8.03 -7.26 13.25
C ALA A 182 -9.31 -7.86 13.87
N ASP A 183 -9.20 -8.58 14.99
CA ASP A 183 -10.33 -9.09 15.78
C ASP A 183 -10.81 -8.03 16.80
#